data_0735972cb6e9f199954a013f35097fc7
#
_entry.id   0735972cb6e9f199954a013f35097fc7
#
_cell.length_a   1.000
_cell.length_b   1.000
_cell.length_c   1.000
_cell.angle_alpha   90.00
_cell.angle_beta   90.00
_cell.angle_gamma   90.00
#
_symmetry.space_group_name_H-M   'P 1'
#
loop_
_entity.id
_entity.type
_entity.pdbx_description
1 polymer ?
#
loop_
_entity_poly.entity_id
_entity_poly.type
_entity_poly.pdbx_seq_one_letter_code
_entity_poly.pdbx_strand_id
1 'polypeptide(L)'
;HGNSRSKNAAMRASGAELIEHGRDFDEARAHAHEVARERGLAFVGPFERPLIAGVATYALELFRAVADLDRVYVPIGCGSGICGLIGVRDALGLSTAIVGVVSTGANAYAQSFRARSPIQTPSAVTMADGMAVRVPVPAALEILWRGAEDVIEVDDAAVGEAMRALFDDAHQV
;
A
#
# COMPACT_ATOMS: atom_id res chain seq x y z
N HIS A 1 3.94 -15.11 8.64
CA HIS A 1 5.37 -15.40 8.54
C HIS A 1 6.05 -14.46 7.57
N GLY A 2 7.36 -14.19 7.77
CA GLY A 2 8.16 -13.33 6.88
C GLY A 2 8.06 -11.83 7.14
N ASN A 3 7.28 -11.37 8.09
CA ASN A 3 7.24 -9.97 8.48
C ASN A 3 8.57 -9.51 9.11
N SER A 4 8.87 -8.22 9.01
CA SER A 4 10.07 -7.61 9.59
C SER A 4 10.17 -7.90 11.10
N ARG A 5 11.32 -8.43 11.55
CA ARG A 5 11.57 -8.70 12.97
C ARG A 5 11.48 -7.44 13.83
N SER A 6 11.95 -6.30 13.31
CA SER A 6 11.88 -5.02 13.99
C SER A 6 10.44 -4.53 14.16
N LYS A 7 9.58 -4.69 13.14
CA LYS A 7 8.15 -4.37 13.24
C LYS A 7 7.46 -5.25 14.28
N ASN A 8 7.72 -6.56 14.28
CA ASN A 8 7.17 -7.48 15.28
C ASN A 8 7.63 -7.12 16.71
N ALA A 9 8.91 -6.77 16.88
CA ALA A 9 9.44 -6.33 18.17
C ALA A 9 8.76 -5.04 18.65
N ALA A 10 8.59 -4.05 17.77
CA ALA A 10 7.92 -2.79 18.09
C ALA A 10 6.46 -3.01 18.51
N MET A 11 5.71 -3.87 17.81
CA MET A 11 4.33 -4.22 18.20
C MET A 11 4.26 -4.83 19.60
N ARG A 12 5.15 -5.79 19.92
CA ARG A 12 5.22 -6.39 21.26
C ARG A 12 5.63 -5.35 22.32
N ALA A 13 6.58 -4.49 22.01
CA ALA A 13 7.03 -3.43 22.92
C ALA A 13 5.92 -2.41 23.25
N SER A 14 4.97 -2.19 22.37
CA SER A 14 3.79 -1.36 22.62
C SER A 14 2.71 -2.05 23.47
N GLY A 15 2.92 -3.28 23.91
CA GLY A 15 1.98 -4.05 24.73
C GLY A 15 0.91 -4.78 23.91
N ALA A 16 1.01 -4.83 22.60
CA ALA A 16 0.05 -5.55 21.77
C ALA A 16 0.26 -7.08 21.85
N GLU A 17 -0.84 -7.83 21.86
CA GLU A 17 -0.81 -9.27 21.59
C GLU A 17 -0.53 -9.49 20.10
N LEU A 18 0.65 -9.99 19.75
CA LEU A 18 1.01 -10.29 18.38
C LEU A 18 0.72 -11.74 18.05
N ILE A 19 -0.24 -11.96 17.14
CA ILE A 19 -0.57 -13.27 16.61
C ILE A 19 0.07 -13.41 15.23
N GLU A 20 1.02 -14.33 15.09
CA GLU A 20 1.65 -14.64 13.82
C GLU A 20 0.92 -15.83 13.17
N HIS A 21 0.30 -15.62 12.01
CA HIS A 21 -0.48 -16.62 11.31
C HIS A 21 -0.29 -16.52 9.79
N GLY A 22 -0.44 -17.68 9.13
CA GLY A 22 -0.44 -17.76 7.67
C GLY A 22 0.94 -17.64 7.03
N ARG A 23 0.99 -17.85 5.73
CA ARG A 23 2.21 -17.76 4.91
C ARG A 23 2.45 -16.34 4.37
N ASP A 24 1.40 -15.51 4.32
CA ASP A 24 1.44 -14.17 3.78
C ASP A 24 0.43 -13.23 4.48
N PHE A 25 0.44 -11.97 4.06
CA PHE A 25 -0.44 -10.93 4.58
C PHE A 25 -1.93 -11.29 4.41
N ASP A 26 -2.32 -11.86 3.28
CA ASP A 26 -3.72 -12.13 2.99
C ASP A 26 -4.29 -13.25 3.87
N GLU A 27 -3.50 -14.30 4.15
CA GLU A 27 -3.87 -15.35 5.12
C GLU A 27 -3.92 -14.80 6.55
N ALA A 28 -2.94 -13.97 6.94
CA ALA A 28 -2.96 -13.30 8.24
C ALA A 28 -4.19 -12.41 8.42
N ARG A 29 -4.57 -11.65 7.38
CA ARG A 29 -5.76 -10.80 7.39
C ARG A 29 -7.05 -11.62 7.53
N ALA A 30 -7.17 -12.71 6.80
CA ALA A 30 -8.34 -13.60 6.90
C ALA A 30 -8.48 -14.14 8.32
N HIS A 31 -7.39 -14.64 8.92
CA HIS A 31 -7.39 -15.12 10.29
C HIS A 31 -7.70 -14.01 11.31
N ALA A 32 -7.20 -12.80 11.10
CA ALA A 32 -7.51 -11.67 11.96
C ALA A 32 -9.01 -11.34 12.00
N HIS A 33 -9.72 -11.47 10.88
CA HIS A 33 -11.19 -11.35 10.85
C HIS A 33 -11.88 -12.44 11.69
N GLU A 34 -11.39 -13.68 11.62
CA GLU A 34 -11.93 -14.80 12.41
C GLU A 34 -11.73 -14.54 13.91
N VAL A 35 -10.50 -14.20 14.32
CA VAL A 35 -10.17 -13.88 15.71
C VAL A 35 -11.01 -12.71 16.24
N ALA A 36 -11.15 -11.65 15.46
CA ALA A 36 -11.96 -10.49 15.84
C ALA A 36 -13.43 -10.89 16.07
N ARG A 37 -14.00 -11.70 15.19
CA ARG A 37 -15.37 -12.21 15.31
C ARG A 37 -15.54 -13.10 16.56
N GLU A 38 -14.61 -14.04 16.77
CA GLU A 38 -14.65 -14.99 17.89
C GLU A 38 -14.50 -14.31 19.26
N ARG A 39 -13.61 -13.31 19.32
CA ARG A 39 -13.34 -12.58 20.57
C ARG A 39 -14.21 -11.34 20.77
N GLY A 40 -15.13 -11.03 19.86
CA GLY A 40 -15.98 -9.84 19.91
C GLY A 40 -15.20 -8.53 19.80
N LEU A 41 -14.08 -8.52 19.07
CA LEU A 41 -13.22 -7.35 18.89
C LEU A 41 -13.62 -6.54 17.66
N ALA A 42 -13.41 -5.24 17.71
CA ALA A 42 -13.50 -4.40 16.52
C ALA A 42 -12.30 -4.71 15.59
N PHE A 43 -12.58 -5.06 14.33
CA PHE A 43 -11.54 -5.21 13.32
C PHE A 43 -11.26 -3.85 12.67
N VAL A 44 -9.99 -3.44 12.66
CA VAL A 44 -9.53 -2.25 11.95
C VAL A 44 -8.59 -2.70 10.84
N GLY A 45 -9.10 -2.70 9.63
CA GLY A 45 -8.35 -3.10 8.44
C GLY A 45 -7.48 -1.97 7.88
N PRO A 46 -6.50 -2.30 7.03
CA PRO A 46 -5.60 -1.30 6.43
C PRO A 46 -6.29 -0.42 5.37
N PHE A 47 -7.53 -0.72 4.99
CA PHE A 47 -8.31 0.00 3.98
C PHE A 47 -9.69 0.38 4.50
N GLU A 48 -9.72 1.19 5.57
CA GLU A 48 -10.94 1.74 6.15
C GLU A 48 -11.05 3.24 5.84
N ARG A 49 -12.26 3.75 5.56
CA ARG A 49 -12.45 5.18 5.21
C ARG A 49 -11.79 6.16 6.17
N PRO A 50 -11.89 6.01 7.50
CA PRO A 50 -11.21 6.91 8.44
C PRO A 50 -9.68 6.85 8.32
N LEU A 51 -9.12 5.66 8.07
CA LEU A 51 -7.67 5.49 7.88
C LEU A 51 -7.20 6.09 6.57
N ILE A 52 -7.96 5.91 5.48
CA ILE A 52 -7.65 6.53 4.18
C ILE A 52 -7.66 8.05 4.30
N ALA A 53 -8.66 8.61 5.00
CA ALA A 53 -8.73 10.05 5.25
C ALA A 53 -7.54 10.56 6.09
N GLY A 54 -7.12 9.79 7.11
CA GLY A 54 -5.92 10.09 7.90
C GLY A 54 -4.64 10.02 7.06
N VAL A 55 -4.47 8.95 6.29
CA VAL A 55 -3.32 8.81 5.36
C VAL A 55 -3.33 9.92 4.32
N ALA A 56 -4.48 10.36 3.81
CA ALA A 56 -4.59 11.42 2.82
C ALA A 56 -4.02 12.78 3.28
N THR A 57 -3.79 12.98 4.58
CA THR A 57 -3.19 14.22 5.10
C THR A 57 -1.79 14.48 4.55
N TYR A 58 -0.97 13.45 4.34
CA TYR A 58 0.33 13.63 3.71
C TYR A 58 0.22 14.14 2.25
N ALA A 59 -0.80 13.69 1.53
CA ALA A 59 -1.05 14.16 0.17
C ALA A 59 -1.46 15.64 0.15
N LEU A 60 -2.26 16.06 1.13
CA LEU A 60 -2.61 17.46 1.31
C LEU A 60 -1.38 18.32 1.61
N GLU A 61 -0.48 17.84 2.47
CA GLU A 61 0.78 18.52 2.77
C GLU A 61 1.66 18.61 1.52
N LEU A 62 1.80 17.51 0.77
CA LEU A 62 2.56 17.47 -0.48
C LEU A 62 2.06 18.52 -1.49
N PHE A 63 0.77 18.48 -1.81
CA PHE A 63 0.19 19.39 -2.81
C PHE A 63 0.15 20.86 -2.37
N ARG A 64 0.23 21.12 -1.05
CA ARG A 64 0.39 22.49 -0.54
C ARG A 64 1.84 22.96 -0.54
N ALA A 65 2.78 22.06 -0.34
CA ALA A 65 4.21 22.37 -0.27
C ALA A 65 4.84 22.54 -1.65
N VAL A 66 4.37 21.77 -2.64
CA VAL A 66 4.94 21.77 -3.99
C VAL A 66 3.85 22.08 -4.99
N ALA A 67 3.91 23.27 -5.57
CA ALA A 67 3.03 23.67 -6.65
C ALA A 67 3.43 22.98 -7.97
N ASP A 68 2.46 22.82 -8.86
CA ASP A 68 2.67 22.40 -10.25
C ASP A 68 3.37 21.04 -10.43
N LEU A 69 2.98 20.06 -9.60
CA LEU A 69 3.44 18.68 -9.76
C LEU A 69 2.77 18.06 -11.00
N ASP A 70 3.59 17.71 -12.00
CA ASP A 70 3.12 16.99 -13.18
C ASP A 70 2.70 15.57 -12.84
N ARG A 71 3.51 14.88 -11.99
CA ARG A 71 3.31 13.47 -11.68
C ARG A 71 3.78 13.11 -10.27
N VAL A 72 3.06 12.18 -9.62
CA VAL A 72 3.44 11.56 -8.35
C VAL A 72 3.46 10.05 -8.51
N TYR A 73 4.57 9.43 -8.14
CA TYR A 73 4.71 7.99 -8.02
C TYR A 73 4.45 7.55 -6.59
N VAL A 74 3.63 6.52 -6.40
CA VAL A 74 3.25 6.07 -5.07
C VAL A 74 3.20 4.54 -4.99
N PRO A 75 3.85 3.91 -3.97
CA PRO A 75 3.80 2.47 -3.80
C PRO A 75 2.39 2.01 -3.42
N ILE A 76 2.00 0.83 -3.90
CA ILE A 76 0.72 0.20 -3.59
C ILE A 76 0.96 -1.04 -2.73
N GLY A 77 0.48 -1.01 -1.47
CA GLY A 77 0.19 -2.18 -0.65
C GLY A 77 -1.30 -2.50 -0.75
N CYS A 78 -2.09 -2.18 0.29
CA CYS A 78 -3.55 -2.31 0.24
C CYS A 78 -4.25 -1.17 -0.51
N GLY A 79 -3.52 -0.14 -0.94
CA GLY A 79 -4.04 0.95 -1.76
C GLY A 79 -4.48 2.20 -1.02
N SER A 80 -4.37 2.27 0.32
CA SER A 80 -4.79 3.46 1.09
C SER A 80 -4.02 4.73 0.69
N GLY A 81 -2.71 4.61 0.45
CA GLY A 81 -1.86 5.75 0.05
C GLY A 81 -2.26 6.34 -1.28
N ILE A 82 -2.34 5.52 -2.33
CA ILE A 82 -2.72 5.99 -3.67
C ILE A 82 -4.15 6.51 -3.71
N CYS A 83 -5.09 5.86 -3.00
CA CYS A 83 -6.47 6.33 -2.90
C CYS A 83 -6.56 7.68 -2.19
N GLY A 84 -5.75 7.90 -1.14
CA GLY A 84 -5.63 9.19 -0.47
C GLY A 84 -5.11 10.28 -1.38
N LEU A 85 -4.04 10.00 -2.16
CA LEU A 85 -3.49 10.93 -3.15
C LEU A 85 -4.51 11.31 -4.23
N ILE A 86 -5.19 10.32 -4.82
CA ILE A 86 -6.23 10.56 -5.83
C ILE A 86 -7.35 11.41 -5.23
N GLY A 87 -7.83 11.06 -4.03
CA GLY A 87 -8.91 11.80 -3.38
C GLY A 87 -8.56 13.26 -3.08
N VAL A 88 -7.35 13.55 -2.62
CA VAL A 88 -6.91 14.93 -2.36
C VAL A 88 -6.67 15.70 -3.65
N ARG A 89 -6.00 15.09 -4.65
CA ARG A 89 -5.81 15.68 -5.97
C ARG A 89 -7.16 16.15 -6.56
N ASP A 90 -8.15 15.26 -6.54
CA ASP A 90 -9.48 15.51 -7.09
C ASP A 90 -10.21 16.61 -6.29
N ALA A 91 -10.13 16.55 -4.94
CA ALA A 91 -10.75 17.56 -4.07
C ALA A 91 -10.15 18.96 -4.26
N LEU A 92 -8.87 19.06 -4.62
CA LEU A 92 -8.18 20.31 -4.92
C LEU A 92 -8.31 20.73 -6.40
N GLY A 93 -8.93 19.91 -7.26
CA GLY A 93 -9.08 20.20 -8.68
C GLY A 93 -7.75 20.20 -9.46
N LEU A 94 -6.75 19.45 -9.00
CA LEU A 94 -5.43 19.42 -9.62
C LEU A 94 -5.39 18.39 -10.78
N SER A 95 -4.52 18.66 -11.76
CA SER A 95 -4.29 17.80 -12.94
C SER A 95 -3.12 16.82 -12.78
N THR A 96 -2.48 16.78 -11.62
CA THR A 96 -1.33 15.93 -11.34
C THR A 96 -1.62 14.47 -11.66
N ALA A 97 -0.80 13.84 -12.47
CA ALA A 97 -0.88 12.41 -12.78
C ALA A 97 -0.46 11.57 -11.56
N ILE A 98 -1.25 10.56 -11.21
CA ILE A 98 -0.92 9.64 -10.12
C ILE A 98 -0.58 8.29 -10.72
N VAL A 99 0.66 7.83 -10.51
CA VAL A 99 1.15 6.53 -10.99
C VAL A 99 1.42 5.62 -9.80
N GLY A 100 0.71 4.50 -9.77
CA GLY A 100 0.95 3.45 -8.78
C GLY A 100 2.21 2.66 -9.11
N VAL A 101 2.93 2.21 -8.09
CA VAL A 101 4.11 1.36 -8.23
C VAL A 101 3.92 0.08 -7.43
N VAL A 102 4.16 -1.06 -8.05
CA VAL A 102 4.14 -2.38 -7.41
C VAL A 102 5.42 -3.14 -7.72
N SER A 103 5.74 -4.15 -6.89
CA SER A 103 6.82 -5.08 -7.21
C SER A 103 6.37 -6.07 -8.27
N THR A 104 7.28 -6.45 -9.20
CA THR A 104 7.06 -7.56 -10.14
C THR A 104 6.72 -8.87 -9.43
N GLY A 105 7.24 -9.08 -8.21
CA GLY A 105 6.95 -10.24 -7.37
C GLY A 105 5.60 -10.16 -6.62
N ALA A 106 4.89 -9.01 -6.68
CA ALA A 106 3.61 -8.76 -6.02
C ALA A 106 2.72 -7.86 -6.88
N ASN A 107 2.47 -8.23 -8.13
CA ASN A 107 1.91 -7.38 -9.16
C ASN A 107 0.39 -7.51 -9.37
N ALA A 108 -0.35 -8.05 -8.40
CA ALA A 108 -1.78 -8.25 -8.50
C ALA A 108 -2.56 -6.95 -8.85
N TYR A 109 -2.17 -5.81 -8.28
CA TYR A 109 -2.76 -4.51 -8.62
C TYR A 109 -2.48 -4.07 -10.05
N ALA A 110 -1.26 -4.27 -10.58
CA ALA A 110 -0.93 -3.92 -11.96
C ALA A 110 -1.71 -4.78 -12.96
N GLN A 111 -1.79 -6.10 -12.70
CA GLN A 111 -2.61 -7.00 -13.52
C GLN A 111 -4.09 -6.61 -13.49
N SER A 112 -4.63 -6.34 -12.29
CA SER A 112 -6.03 -5.92 -12.12
C SER A 112 -6.32 -4.58 -12.80
N PHE A 113 -5.39 -3.63 -12.71
CA PHE A 113 -5.53 -2.30 -13.33
C PHE A 113 -5.64 -2.40 -14.85
N ARG A 114 -4.75 -3.17 -15.49
CA ARG A 114 -4.75 -3.39 -16.94
C ARG A 114 -5.98 -4.18 -17.42
N ALA A 115 -6.37 -5.21 -16.66
CA ALA A 115 -7.51 -6.05 -17.01
C ALA A 115 -8.88 -5.41 -16.72
N ARG A 116 -8.91 -4.28 -15.98
CA ARG A 116 -10.15 -3.66 -15.48
C ARG A 116 -11.05 -4.65 -14.72
N SER A 117 -10.45 -5.62 -14.07
CA SER A 117 -11.11 -6.63 -13.23
C SER A 117 -10.17 -7.09 -12.11
N PRO A 118 -10.70 -7.51 -10.94
CA PRO A 118 -9.87 -8.01 -9.86
C PRO A 118 -9.13 -9.29 -10.26
N ILE A 119 -7.81 -9.29 -10.17
CA ILE A 119 -6.95 -10.45 -10.39
C ILE A 119 -6.17 -10.72 -9.10
N GLN A 120 -6.21 -11.97 -8.64
CA GLN A 120 -5.40 -12.45 -7.54
C GLN A 120 -4.19 -13.22 -8.08
N THR A 121 -3.05 -13.06 -7.43
CA THR A 121 -1.84 -13.82 -7.76
C THR A 121 -1.64 -14.98 -6.77
N PRO A 122 -0.97 -16.07 -7.17
CA PRO A 122 -0.74 -17.21 -6.29
C PRO A 122 0.23 -16.90 -5.15
N SER A 123 1.07 -15.87 -5.33
CA SER A 123 2.08 -15.44 -4.35
C SER A 123 2.31 -13.94 -4.43
N ALA A 124 2.91 -13.38 -3.37
CA ALA A 124 3.46 -12.04 -3.33
C ALA A 124 4.82 -12.12 -2.63
N VAL A 125 5.89 -12.20 -3.42
CA VAL A 125 7.27 -12.37 -2.93
C VAL A 125 8.09 -11.18 -3.38
N THR A 126 8.47 -10.32 -2.44
CA THR A 126 9.29 -9.13 -2.67
C THR A 126 9.96 -8.72 -1.37
N MET A 127 11.14 -8.09 -1.46
CA MET A 127 11.80 -7.48 -0.31
C MET A 127 11.01 -6.28 0.25
N ALA A 128 10.18 -5.64 -0.56
CA ALA A 128 9.29 -4.55 -0.17
C ALA A 128 8.03 -5.10 0.52
N ASP A 129 8.15 -5.53 1.78
CA ASP A 129 7.11 -6.22 2.55
C ASP A 129 5.78 -5.45 2.62
N GLY A 130 5.83 -4.13 2.67
CA GLY A 130 4.64 -3.27 2.66
C GLY A 130 3.85 -3.29 1.34
N MET A 131 4.43 -3.83 0.27
CA MET A 131 3.81 -3.99 -1.05
C MET A 131 3.43 -5.45 -1.36
N ALA A 132 3.71 -6.39 -0.46
CA ALA A 132 3.51 -7.83 -0.66
C ALA A 132 2.03 -8.24 -0.51
N VAL A 133 1.19 -7.80 -1.43
CA VAL A 133 -0.26 -8.08 -1.46
C VAL A 133 -0.60 -8.86 -2.72
N ARG A 134 -1.23 -10.01 -2.58
CA ARG A 134 -1.68 -10.84 -3.71
C ARG A 134 -3.18 -10.75 -3.99
N VAL A 135 -3.96 -10.22 -3.04
CA VAL A 135 -5.40 -10.04 -3.17
C VAL A 135 -5.74 -8.55 -3.10
N PRO A 136 -5.90 -7.88 -4.25
CA PRO A 136 -6.25 -6.46 -4.29
C PRO A 136 -7.56 -6.16 -3.58
N VAL A 137 -7.64 -5.01 -2.93
CA VAL A 137 -8.87 -4.52 -2.31
C VAL A 137 -9.81 -3.99 -3.41
N PRO A 138 -11.03 -4.54 -3.57
CA PRO A 138 -11.92 -4.12 -4.66
C PRO A 138 -12.23 -2.63 -4.66
N ALA A 139 -12.51 -2.05 -3.50
CA ALA A 139 -12.79 -0.62 -3.38
C ALA A 139 -11.59 0.27 -3.75
N ALA A 140 -10.35 -0.21 -3.52
CA ALA A 140 -9.16 0.48 -3.99
C ALA A 140 -9.06 0.44 -5.52
N LEU A 141 -9.33 -0.72 -6.14
CA LEU A 141 -9.31 -0.85 -7.60
C LEU A 141 -10.29 0.09 -8.28
N GLU A 142 -11.49 0.26 -7.74
CA GLU A 142 -12.49 1.20 -8.28
C GLU A 142 -11.98 2.65 -8.29
N ILE A 143 -11.24 3.06 -7.26
CA ILE A 143 -10.63 4.40 -7.19
C ILE A 143 -9.47 4.50 -8.17
N LEU A 144 -8.61 3.49 -8.25
CA LEU A 144 -7.48 3.46 -9.17
C LEU A 144 -7.93 3.53 -10.64
N TRP A 145 -8.95 2.76 -11.01
CA TRP A 145 -9.45 2.74 -12.39
C TRP A 145 -10.01 4.09 -12.86
N ARG A 146 -10.44 4.94 -11.93
CA ARG A 146 -10.97 6.28 -12.24
C ARG A 146 -9.90 7.37 -12.16
N GLY A 147 -8.94 7.20 -11.26
CA GLY A 147 -8.09 8.32 -10.85
C GLY A 147 -6.59 8.10 -11.03
N ALA A 148 -6.09 6.88 -11.20
CA ALA A 148 -4.69 6.64 -11.52
C ALA A 148 -4.44 6.74 -13.03
N GLU A 149 -3.29 7.29 -13.42
CA GLU A 149 -2.83 7.30 -14.81
C GLU A 149 -2.35 5.91 -15.24
N ASP A 150 -1.55 5.26 -14.37
CA ASP A 150 -0.99 3.92 -14.62
C ASP A 150 -0.65 3.21 -13.31
N VAL A 151 -0.38 1.90 -13.42
CA VAL A 151 0.25 1.10 -12.36
C VAL A 151 1.44 0.36 -12.97
N ILE A 152 2.64 0.81 -12.62
CA ILE A 152 3.90 0.26 -13.14
C ILE A 152 4.49 -0.79 -12.20
N GLU A 153 5.35 -1.63 -12.76
CA GLU A 153 6.04 -2.68 -12.03
C GLU A 153 7.54 -2.39 -11.97
N VAL A 154 8.13 -2.58 -10.78
CA VAL A 154 9.57 -2.52 -10.55
C VAL A 154 10.05 -3.81 -9.90
N ASP A 155 11.25 -4.25 -10.18
CA ASP A 155 11.83 -5.42 -9.53
C ASP A 155 12.54 -5.07 -8.22
N ASP A 156 12.88 -6.09 -7.43
CA ASP A 156 13.56 -5.91 -6.15
C ASP A 156 14.98 -5.36 -6.29
N ALA A 157 15.63 -5.54 -7.46
CA ALA A 157 16.92 -4.94 -7.73
C ALA A 157 16.82 -3.43 -7.84
N ALA A 158 15.84 -2.93 -8.61
CA ALA A 158 15.56 -1.50 -8.72
C ALA A 158 15.13 -0.88 -7.39
N VAL A 159 14.34 -1.60 -6.57
CA VAL A 159 14.01 -1.17 -5.20
C VAL A 159 15.28 -1.01 -4.36
N GLY A 160 16.18 -2.00 -4.39
CA GLY A 160 17.45 -1.94 -3.65
C GLY A 160 18.37 -0.81 -4.11
N GLU A 161 18.40 -0.51 -5.42
CA GLU A 161 19.14 0.63 -5.98
C GLU A 161 18.56 1.97 -5.52
N ALA A 162 17.24 2.12 -5.57
CA ALA A 162 16.56 3.32 -5.11
C ALA A 162 16.77 3.57 -3.61
N MET A 163 16.75 2.51 -2.78
CA MET A 163 17.05 2.63 -1.35
C MET A 163 18.47 3.14 -1.11
N ARG A 164 19.46 2.64 -1.85
CA ARG A 164 20.84 3.12 -1.76
C ARG A 164 20.96 4.58 -2.18
N ALA A 165 20.36 4.96 -3.31
CA ALA A 165 20.38 6.33 -3.78
C ALA A 165 19.72 7.30 -2.78
N LEU A 166 18.57 6.94 -2.19
CA LEU A 166 17.93 7.74 -1.15
C LEU A 166 18.77 7.87 0.12
N PHE A 167 19.50 6.81 0.49
CA PHE A 167 20.41 6.87 1.62
C PHE A 167 21.61 7.79 1.33
N ASP A 168 22.26 7.62 0.17
CA ASP A 168 23.46 8.36 -0.21
C ASP A 168 23.18 9.85 -0.44
N ASP A 169 22.07 10.17 -1.14
CA ASP A 169 21.76 11.54 -1.59
C ASP A 169 20.91 12.33 -0.58
N ALA A 170 19.99 11.66 0.11
CA ALA A 170 19.00 12.32 0.97
C ALA A 170 19.08 11.88 2.44
N HIS A 171 19.96 10.94 2.78
CA HIS A 171 20.09 10.34 4.12
C HIS A 171 18.76 9.81 4.69
N GLN A 172 17.90 9.31 3.81
CA GLN A 172 16.63 8.68 4.15
C GLN A 172 16.74 7.16 4.07
N VAL A 173 16.18 6.44 5.04
CA VAL A 173 16.16 4.97 5.08
C VAL A 173 14.74 4.46 5.31
#